data_25750196ec40fd6f8232f7b644873644
#
_entry.id   25750196ec40fd6f8232f7b644873644
#
_cell.length_a   1.000
_cell.length_b   1.000
_cell.length_c   1.000
_cell.angle_alpha   90.00
_cell.angle_beta   90.00
_cell.angle_gamma   90.00
#
_symmetry.space_group_name_H-M   'P 1'
#
loop_
_entity.id
_entity.type
_entity.pdbx_description
1 polymer ?
#
loop_
_entity_poly.entity_id
_entity_poly.type
_entity_poly.pdbx_seq_one_letter_code
_entity_poly.pdbx_strand_id
1 'polypeptide(L)'
;MVFYQKRSFTRAQFRRFIFAQSKPYPEMIELAAQLKVRHGLKIAVVSNEARELNMYRIRKFKLDRFVDFFISSCFLHIRKPDADIFRLALDIAQVPARQVVFIDNTPMFVQIAEGLGIRSILHTDYRSTCTKLASFGLQSDEGVIHETR
;
A
#
# COMPACT_ATOMS: atom_id res chain seq x y z
N MET A 1 -9.79 19.71 -22.62
CA MET A 1 -8.97 19.79 -23.85
C MET A 1 -7.78 18.87 -23.67
N VAL A 2 -7.77 17.74 -24.34
CA VAL A 2 -6.73 16.72 -24.17
C VAL A 2 -5.64 16.94 -25.20
N PHE A 3 -4.44 17.01 -24.73
CA PHE A 3 -3.23 17.24 -25.49
C PHE A 3 -2.93 16.06 -26.41
N TYR A 4 -3.19 16.17 -27.67
CA TYR A 4 -2.66 15.26 -28.67
C TYR A 4 -1.46 15.88 -29.40
N GLN A 5 -0.33 15.96 -28.69
CA GLN A 5 0.92 15.93 -29.44
C GLN A 5 1.31 14.48 -29.65
N LYS A 6 1.39 14.09 -30.90
CA LYS A 6 1.84 12.76 -31.33
C LYS A 6 3.26 12.55 -30.79
N ARG A 7 3.39 11.85 -29.67
CA ARG A 7 4.70 11.55 -29.10
C ARG A 7 5.33 10.41 -29.87
N SER A 8 6.59 10.59 -30.28
CA SER A 8 7.33 9.66 -31.16
C SER A 8 7.95 8.48 -30.42
N PHE A 9 7.25 7.88 -29.45
CA PHE A 9 7.77 6.66 -28.83
C PHE A 9 6.81 5.49 -28.96
N THR A 10 7.39 4.31 -29.11
CA THR A 10 6.66 3.06 -29.20
C THR A 10 6.05 2.65 -27.86
N ARG A 11 5.06 1.75 -27.89
CA ARG A 11 4.49 1.14 -26.68
C ARG A 11 5.58 0.52 -25.79
N ALA A 12 6.58 -0.12 -26.40
CA ALA A 12 7.70 -0.74 -25.66
C ALA A 12 8.59 0.29 -24.94
N GLN A 13 8.84 1.44 -25.59
CA GLN A 13 9.60 2.54 -24.98
C GLN A 13 8.82 3.18 -23.84
N PHE A 14 7.52 3.42 -24.02
CA PHE A 14 6.64 3.93 -22.95
C PHE A 14 6.60 2.99 -21.76
N ARG A 15 6.42 1.69 -22.01
CA ARG A 15 6.42 0.65 -20.96
C ARG A 15 7.73 0.65 -20.18
N ARG A 16 8.88 0.67 -20.86
CA ARG A 16 10.20 0.76 -20.19
C ARG A 16 10.32 2.02 -19.33
N PHE A 17 9.88 3.15 -19.85
CA PHE A 17 9.90 4.40 -19.11
C PHE A 17 9.08 4.31 -17.82
N ILE A 18 7.81 3.84 -17.90
CA ILE A 18 6.94 3.70 -16.72
C ILE A 18 7.53 2.72 -15.70
N PHE A 19 8.08 1.60 -16.16
CA PHE A 19 8.69 0.63 -15.25
C PHE A 19 9.94 1.19 -14.56
N ALA A 20 10.75 1.98 -15.28
CA ALA A 20 11.92 2.65 -14.71
C ALA A 20 11.57 3.70 -13.63
N GLN A 21 10.38 4.32 -13.71
CA GLN A 21 9.89 5.24 -12.68
C GLN A 21 9.40 4.52 -11.42
N SER A 22 9.21 3.20 -11.49
CA SER A 22 8.71 2.42 -10.37
C SER A 22 9.86 2.12 -9.39
N LYS A 23 9.94 2.92 -8.33
CA LYS A 23 10.94 2.74 -7.26
C LYS A 23 10.24 2.21 -6.00
N PRO A 24 10.83 1.22 -5.32
CA PRO A 24 10.30 0.76 -4.03
C PRO A 24 10.67 1.76 -2.92
N TYR A 25 9.98 1.65 -1.80
CA TYR A 25 10.38 2.20 -0.51
C TYR A 25 10.90 1.03 0.35
N PRO A 26 12.21 0.70 0.31
CA PRO A 26 12.74 -0.52 0.94
C PRO A 26 12.42 -0.60 2.44
N GLU A 27 12.57 0.52 3.14
CA GLU A 27 12.26 0.61 4.57
C GLU A 27 10.79 0.30 4.89
N MET A 28 9.85 0.73 4.04
CA MET A 28 8.42 0.43 4.23
C MET A 28 8.09 -1.02 3.92
N ILE A 29 8.76 -1.62 2.94
CA ILE A 29 8.61 -3.04 2.61
C ILE A 29 9.11 -3.90 3.77
N GLU A 30 10.29 -3.57 4.29
CA GLU A 30 10.89 -4.26 5.43
C GLU A 30 10.03 -4.12 6.69
N LEU A 31 9.57 -2.90 7.00
CA LEU A 31 8.67 -2.64 8.11
C LEU A 31 7.40 -3.51 8.04
N ALA A 32 6.74 -3.56 6.88
CA ALA A 32 5.53 -4.37 6.71
C ALA A 32 5.81 -5.86 6.92
N ALA A 33 6.92 -6.36 6.41
CA ALA A 33 7.32 -7.76 6.57
C ALA A 33 7.64 -8.09 8.04
N GLN A 34 8.35 -7.23 8.76
CA GLN A 34 8.66 -7.39 10.18
C GLN A 34 7.40 -7.35 11.05
N LEU A 35 6.51 -6.39 10.82
CA LEU A 35 5.25 -6.29 11.54
C LEU A 35 4.37 -7.52 11.33
N LYS A 36 4.33 -8.05 10.10
CA LYS A 36 3.61 -9.29 9.81
C LYS A 36 4.09 -10.44 10.68
N VAL A 37 5.39 -10.66 10.72
CA VAL A 37 5.98 -11.78 11.49
C VAL A 37 5.76 -11.57 13.00
N ARG A 38 6.05 -10.38 13.49
CA ARG A 38 6.00 -10.06 14.92
C ARG A 38 4.59 -10.13 15.50
N HIS A 39 3.61 -9.63 14.77
CA HIS A 39 2.23 -9.49 15.24
C HIS A 39 1.24 -10.48 14.61
N GLY A 40 1.71 -11.40 13.76
CA GLY A 40 0.84 -12.36 13.07
C GLY A 40 -0.18 -11.71 12.13
N LEU A 41 0.19 -10.62 11.47
CA LEU A 41 -0.75 -9.82 10.67
C LEU A 41 -1.06 -10.47 9.32
N LYS A 42 -2.28 -10.23 8.82
CA LYS A 42 -2.59 -10.35 7.41
C LYS A 42 -2.24 -9.04 6.71
N ILE A 43 -1.46 -9.10 5.65
CA ILE A 43 -1.07 -7.94 4.85
C ILE A 43 -1.80 -7.98 3.51
N ALA A 44 -2.50 -6.90 3.19
CA ALA A 44 -3.15 -6.72 1.91
C ALA A 44 -2.64 -5.46 1.21
N VAL A 45 -2.56 -5.50 -0.11
CA VAL A 45 -2.29 -4.32 -0.94
C VAL A 45 -3.57 -3.93 -1.67
N VAL A 46 -4.03 -2.68 -1.47
CA VAL A 46 -5.17 -2.08 -2.18
C VAL A 46 -4.65 -0.99 -3.10
N SER A 47 -4.64 -1.22 -4.41
CA SER A 47 -3.96 -0.34 -5.37
C SER A 47 -4.81 0.06 -6.57
N ASN A 48 -4.56 1.28 -7.06
CA ASN A 48 -5.07 1.77 -8.34
C ASN A 48 -3.96 1.62 -9.39
N GLU A 49 -3.83 0.44 -9.97
CA GLU A 49 -2.70 0.11 -10.84
C GLU A 49 -3.16 -0.49 -12.17
N ALA A 50 -2.44 -0.18 -13.25
CA ALA A 50 -2.56 -0.91 -14.50
C ALA A 50 -1.96 -2.32 -14.36
N ARG A 51 -2.58 -3.32 -15.00
CA ARG A 51 -2.22 -4.75 -14.86
C ARG A 51 -0.73 -5.02 -15.03
N GLU A 52 -0.12 -4.51 -16.10
CA GLU A 52 1.29 -4.77 -16.41
C GLU A 52 2.23 -4.19 -15.33
N LEU A 53 1.93 -2.97 -14.85
CA LEU A 53 2.73 -2.31 -13.82
C LEU A 53 2.56 -3.00 -12.46
N ASN A 54 1.34 -3.38 -12.12
CA ASN A 54 1.03 -4.12 -10.89
C ASN A 54 1.82 -5.44 -10.84
N MET A 55 1.74 -6.26 -11.89
CA MET A 55 2.46 -7.52 -11.98
C MET A 55 3.98 -7.34 -11.96
N TYR A 56 4.48 -6.28 -12.60
CA TYR A 56 5.91 -5.93 -12.55
C TYR A 56 6.36 -5.63 -11.13
N ARG A 57 5.63 -4.78 -10.40
CA ARG A 57 5.96 -4.39 -9.02
C ARG A 57 5.92 -5.58 -8.06
N ILE A 58 4.88 -6.39 -8.12
CA ILE A 58 4.75 -7.59 -7.28
C ILE A 58 6.00 -8.47 -7.43
N ARG A 59 6.39 -8.78 -8.66
CA ARG A 59 7.55 -9.65 -8.95
C ARG A 59 8.88 -8.97 -8.64
N LYS A 60 9.06 -7.74 -9.11
CA LYS A 60 10.33 -7.01 -8.99
C LYS A 60 10.69 -6.72 -7.54
N PHE A 61 9.71 -6.35 -6.73
CA PHE A 61 9.91 -6.01 -5.33
C PHE A 61 9.58 -7.17 -4.39
N LYS A 62 9.27 -8.35 -4.95
CA LYS A 62 9.01 -9.60 -4.21
C LYS A 62 7.92 -9.40 -3.14
N LEU A 63 6.87 -8.66 -3.47
CA LEU A 63 5.80 -8.32 -2.53
C LEU A 63 4.99 -9.56 -2.12
N ASP A 64 4.90 -10.56 -2.98
CA ASP A 64 4.26 -11.85 -2.75
C ASP A 64 4.88 -12.68 -1.61
N ARG A 65 6.08 -12.29 -1.12
CA ARG A 65 6.72 -12.97 0.02
C ARG A 65 6.05 -12.67 1.36
N PHE A 66 5.40 -11.52 1.50
CA PHE A 66 4.78 -11.10 2.76
C PHE A 66 3.35 -10.60 2.62
N VAL A 67 2.90 -10.27 1.41
CA VAL A 67 1.52 -9.87 1.12
C VAL A 67 0.65 -11.10 0.92
N ASP A 68 -0.45 -11.20 1.67
CA ASP A 68 -1.37 -12.34 1.61
C ASP A 68 -2.32 -12.25 0.41
N PHE A 69 -2.76 -11.03 0.04
CA PHE A 69 -3.61 -10.83 -1.12
C PHE A 69 -3.51 -9.41 -1.70
N PHE A 70 -3.81 -9.30 -2.99
CA PHE A 70 -3.74 -8.05 -3.75
C PHE A 70 -5.13 -7.68 -4.29
N ILE A 71 -5.60 -6.50 -3.91
CA ILE A 71 -6.84 -5.89 -4.37
C ILE A 71 -6.49 -4.76 -5.30
N SER A 72 -6.40 -5.06 -6.59
CA SER A 72 -5.93 -4.11 -7.60
C SER A 72 -7.07 -3.74 -8.56
N SER A 73 -7.25 -2.45 -8.80
CA SER A 73 -8.32 -1.92 -9.65
C SER A 73 -8.35 -2.53 -11.05
N CYS A 74 -7.20 -2.93 -11.59
CA CYS A 74 -7.10 -3.55 -12.90
C CYS A 74 -7.73 -4.95 -13.02
N PHE A 75 -8.05 -5.60 -11.90
CA PHE A 75 -8.71 -6.91 -11.87
C PHE A 75 -10.18 -6.81 -11.46
N LEU A 76 -10.53 -5.77 -10.70
CA LEU A 76 -11.82 -5.67 -10.03
C LEU A 76 -12.78 -4.68 -10.70
N HIS A 77 -12.29 -3.82 -11.59
CA HIS A 77 -13.02 -2.72 -12.19
C HIS A 77 -13.62 -1.69 -11.21
N ILE A 78 -13.17 -1.74 -9.95
CA ILE A 78 -13.42 -0.73 -8.91
C ILE A 78 -12.07 -0.17 -8.44
N ARG A 79 -12.05 1.07 -7.98
CA ARG A 79 -10.81 1.77 -7.62
C ARG A 79 -11.02 2.77 -6.51
N LYS A 80 -9.97 3.05 -5.74
CA LYS A 80 -9.99 4.18 -4.82
C LYS A 80 -10.25 5.48 -5.62
N PRO A 81 -11.09 6.39 -5.20
CA PRO A 81 -11.69 6.55 -3.86
C PRO A 81 -13.04 5.85 -3.65
N ASP A 82 -13.48 4.97 -4.51
CA ASP A 82 -14.72 4.23 -4.30
C ASP A 82 -14.64 3.41 -2.99
N ALA A 83 -15.65 3.60 -2.12
CA ALA A 83 -15.72 2.90 -0.85
C ALA A 83 -15.84 1.37 -1.00
N ASP A 84 -16.37 0.89 -2.13
CA ASP A 84 -16.59 -0.53 -2.35
C ASP A 84 -15.29 -1.33 -2.44
N ILE A 85 -14.17 -0.71 -2.88
CA ILE A 85 -12.87 -1.40 -2.86
C ILE A 85 -12.40 -1.72 -1.43
N PHE A 86 -12.70 -0.82 -0.47
CA PHE A 86 -12.38 -1.05 0.95
C PHE A 86 -13.33 -2.07 1.59
N ARG A 87 -14.63 -2.03 1.24
CA ARG A 87 -15.60 -3.03 1.70
C ARG A 87 -15.20 -4.42 1.23
N LEU A 88 -14.86 -4.56 -0.05
CA LEU A 88 -14.36 -5.81 -0.61
C LEU A 88 -13.06 -6.28 0.10
N ALA A 89 -12.16 -5.35 0.43
CA ALA A 89 -10.95 -5.69 1.18
C ALA A 89 -11.26 -6.26 2.57
N LEU A 90 -12.22 -5.66 3.28
CA LEU A 90 -12.69 -6.16 4.58
C LEU A 90 -13.36 -7.52 4.47
N ASP A 91 -14.19 -7.72 3.44
CA ASP A 91 -14.88 -8.99 3.18
C ASP A 91 -13.88 -10.11 2.87
N ILE A 92 -12.85 -9.84 2.07
CA ILE A 92 -11.80 -10.83 1.79
C ILE A 92 -10.95 -11.12 3.03
N ALA A 93 -10.59 -10.08 3.79
CA ALA A 93 -9.78 -10.23 5.00
C ALA A 93 -10.52 -10.95 6.13
N GLN A 94 -11.86 -10.91 6.13
CA GLN A 94 -12.73 -11.46 7.17
C GLN A 94 -12.39 -10.92 8.57
N VAL A 95 -12.15 -9.60 8.64
CA VAL A 95 -11.85 -8.90 9.90
C VAL A 95 -12.70 -7.64 10.04
N PRO A 96 -13.09 -7.26 11.26
CA PRO A 96 -13.80 -6.01 11.50
C PRO A 96 -12.93 -4.79 11.13
N ALA A 97 -13.55 -3.74 10.57
CA ALA A 97 -12.85 -2.53 10.15
C ALA A 97 -11.95 -1.92 11.27
N ARG A 98 -12.41 -1.92 12.53
CA ARG A 98 -11.65 -1.42 13.69
C ARG A 98 -10.34 -2.18 13.98
N GLN A 99 -10.18 -3.38 13.44
CA GLN A 99 -8.95 -4.19 13.57
C GLN A 99 -8.00 -4.02 12.40
N VAL A 100 -8.37 -3.22 11.40
CA VAL A 100 -7.56 -2.94 10.22
C VAL A 100 -6.84 -1.61 10.39
N VAL A 101 -5.60 -1.56 9.94
CA VAL A 101 -4.85 -0.31 9.75
C VAL A 101 -4.59 -0.15 8.25
N PHE A 102 -5.07 0.96 7.70
CA PHE A 102 -4.83 1.34 6.31
C PHE A 102 -3.77 2.44 6.25
N ILE A 103 -2.79 2.30 5.35
CA ILE A 103 -1.71 3.25 5.14
C ILE A 103 -1.72 3.68 3.68
N ASP A 104 -1.83 4.96 3.42
CA ASP A 104 -1.78 5.53 2.07
C ASP A 104 -1.22 6.96 2.12
N ASN A 105 -0.62 7.42 1.05
CA ASN A 105 -0.09 8.80 0.93
C ASN A 105 -1.11 9.79 0.35
N THR A 106 -2.33 9.34 0.05
CA THR A 106 -3.39 10.17 -0.53
C THR A 106 -4.43 10.51 0.54
N PRO A 107 -4.55 11.78 0.96
CA PRO A 107 -5.45 12.17 2.05
C PRO A 107 -6.90 11.72 1.83
N MET A 108 -7.41 11.85 0.60
CA MET A 108 -8.78 11.45 0.25
C MET A 108 -9.03 9.94 0.52
N PHE A 109 -8.05 9.07 0.22
CA PHE A 109 -8.22 7.63 0.43
C PHE A 109 -8.22 7.29 1.92
N VAL A 110 -7.39 7.98 2.69
CA VAL A 110 -7.34 7.87 4.15
C VAL A 110 -8.68 8.27 4.76
N GLN A 111 -9.25 9.42 4.37
CA GLN A 111 -10.54 9.91 4.87
C GLN A 111 -11.70 8.93 4.58
N ILE A 112 -11.72 8.34 3.39
CA ILE A 112 -12.77 7.38 3.03
C ILE A 112 -12.65 6.10 3.86
N ALA A 113 -11.43 5.59 4.05
CA ALA A 113 -11.20 4.42 4.91
C ALA A 113 -11.61 4.70 6.37
N GLU A 114 -11.29 5.88 6.91
CA GLU A 114 -11.72 6.32 8.24
C GLU A 114 -13.25 6.39 8.35
N GLY A 115 -13.91 6.90 7.32
CA GLY A 115 -15.39 6.93 7.26
C GLY A 115 -16.04 5.53 7.30
N LEU A 116 -15.31 4.48 6.99
CA LEU A 116 -15.72 3.07 7.11
C LEU A 116 -15.32 2.44 8.46
N GLY A 117 -14.72 3.20 9.37
CA GLY A 117 -14.26 2.71 10.67
C GLY A 117 -12.90 2.00 10.62
N ILE A 118 -12.16 2.12 9.53
CA ILE A 118 -10.80 1.61 9.40
C ILE A 118 -9.83 2.60 10.05
N ARG A 119 -8.97 2.15 10.94
CA ARG A 119 -7.90 3.01 11.47
C ARG A 119 -6.91 3.32 10.35
N SER A 120 -6.65 4.59 10.11
CA SER A 120 -5.88 4.97 8.93
C SER A 120 -4.69 5.86 9.27
N ILE A 121 -3.64 5.75 8.46
CA ILE A 121 -2.41 6.52 8.56
C ILE A 121 -2.15 7.20 7.22
N LEU A 122 -2.10 8.54 7.23
CA LEU A 122 -1.56 9.27 6.10
C LEU A 122 -0.03 9.16 6.13
N HIS A 123 0.52 8.43 5.16
CA HIS A 123 1.96 8.28 5.01
C HIS A 123 2.57 9.57 4.44
N THR A 124 3.38 10.24 5.24
CA THR A 124 4.19 11.40 4.80
C THR A 124 5.67 11.03 4.71
N ASP A 125 6.14 10.24 5.66
CA ASP A 125 7.50 9.73 5.76
C ASP A 125 7.54 8.47 6.63
N TYR A 126 8.67 7.77 6.61
CA TYR A 126 8.88 6.52 7.34
C TYR A 126 8.71 6.71 8.86
N ARG A 127 9.38 7.71 9.44
CA ARG A 127 9.40 7.95 10.89
C ARG A 127 8.00 8.26 11.44
N SER A 128 7.27 9.14 10.77
CA SER A 128 5.89 9.50 11.11
C SER A 128 4.97 8.27 11.07
N THR A 129 5.13 7.42 10.07
CA THR A 129 4.35 6.18 9.94
C THR A 129 4.67 5.20 11.06
N CYS A 130 5.95 4.99 11.39
CA CYS A 130 6.35 4.14 12.53
C CYS A 130 5.77 4.64 13.85
N THR A 131 5.82 5.94 14.11
CA THR A 131 5.26 6.55 15.33
C THR A 131 3.75 6.28 15.43
N LYS A 132 3.01 6.44 14.34
CA LYS A 132 1.56 6.18 14.33
C LYS A 132 1.24 4.69 14.47
N LEU A 133 2.01 3.81 13.83
CA LEU A 133 1.87 2.36 14.00
C LEU A 133 2.11 1.95 15.45
N ALA A 134 3.15 2.50 16.08
CA ALA A 134 3.44 2.27 17.49
C ALA A 134 2.29 2.69 18.41
N SER A 135 1.60 3.80 18.11
CA SER A 135 0.41 4.23 18.86
C SER A 135 -0.78 3.27 18.74
N PHE A 136 -0.79 2.43 17.70
CA PHE A 136 -1.75 1.33 17.53
C PHE A 136 -1.26 0.00 18.12
N GLY A 137 -0.09 -0.01 18.80
CA GLY A 137 0.52 -1.22 19.35
C GLY A 137 1.32 -2.04 18.32
N LEU A 138 1.59 -1.49 17.14
CA LEU A 138 2.35 -2.13 16.08
C LEU A 138 3.77 -1.55 16.01
N GLN A 139 4.70 -2.17 16.74
CA GLN A 139 6.11 -1.75 16.80
C GLN A 139 7.00 -2.74 16.08
N SER A 140 8.00 -2.24 15.31
CA SER A 140 9.11 -3.03 14.78
C SER A 140 10.25 -3.12 15.80
N ASP A 141 11.17 -4.07 15.61
CA ASP A 141 12.31 -4.27 16.54
C ASP A 141 13.29 -3.10 16.55
N GLU A 142 13.33 -2.27 15.51
CA GLU A 142 14.19 -1.09 15.42
C GLU A 142 13.74 0.10 16.28
N GLY A 143 12.55 0.04 16.87
CA GLY A 143 12.00 1.12 17.72
C GLY A 143 12.48 1.12 19.18
N VAL A 144 13.29 0.15 19.59
CA VAL A 144 13.91 0.11 20.92
C VAL A 144 15.31 0.74 20.85
N ILE A 145 15.37 2.04 20.62
CA ILE A 145 16.59 2.77 20.96
C ILE A 145 16.63 2.76 22.51
N HIS A 146 17.51 1.93 23.05
CA HIS A 146 17.88 2.01 24.46
C HIS A 146 18.34 3.45 24.74
N GLU A 147 17.51 4.24 25.41
CA GLU A 147 18.01 5.32 26.23
C GLU A 147 18.85 4.67 27.33
N THR A 148 20.12 4.45 27.04
CA THR A 148 21.10 4.15 28.06
C THR A 148 21.41 5.46 28.80
N ARG A 149 21.09 5.49 30.06
CA ARG A 149 21.46 6.51 31.03
C ARG A 149 22.97 6.81 31.04
#